data_1b490e47e1776082a662b80e1e2c7fc7
#
_entry.id   1b490e47e1776082a662b80e1e2c7fc7
#
_cell.length_a   1.000
_cell.length_b   1.000
_cell.length_c   1.000
_cell.angle_alpha   90.00
_cell.angle_beta   90.00
_cell.angle_gamma   90.00
#
_symmetry.space_group_name_H-M   'P 1'
#
loop_
_entity.id
_entity.type
_entity.pdbx_description
1 polymer ?
#
loop_
_entity_poly.entity_id
_entity_poly.type
_entity_poly.pdbx_seq_one_letter_code
_entity_poly.pdbx_strand_id
1 'polypeptide(L)'
;MSDPLFKVVDLTIGWAETVVQKGATFDIERGSIFAILGSSGCGKSTMLRYLVGLETPLHGSITIDGLPPTQGVPGRPLFGVMFQSGALLGSLTVGENVALPLRAWSGLPADAIGGIVAAKLRLVGLQRAEDRMPSELSGGMCKRAGIARAMALEPDLLFLDEPSAGLDPVSAVELDELILDLNEQLGLTFVVVTHDLESIFKISKSCIMLDRETKSIIARGDPRVLRDTNTDPRVHSFFNRTPQPVRS
;
A
#
# COMPACT_ATOMS: atom_id res chain seq x y z
N MET A 1 4.02 -22.70 11.66
CA MET A 1 4.10 -21.33 11.16
C MET A 1 3.39 -21.38 9.83
N SER A 2 2.38 -20.56 9.59
CA SER A 2 1.69 -20.47 8.30
C SER A 2 2.66 -19.87 7.28
N ASP A 3 2.56 -20.29 6.01
CA ASP A 3 3.34 -19.64 4.95
C ASP A 3 2.93 -18.17 4.82
N PRO A 4 3.90 -17.25 4.58
CA PRO A 4 3.60 -15.84 4.42
C PRO A 4 2.72 -15.60 3.18
N LEU A 5 1.80 -14.64 3.27
CA LEU A 5 0.95 -14.28 2.14
C LEU A 5 1.75 -13.73 0.96
N PHE A 6 2.77 -12.93 1.26
CA PHE A 6 3.59 -12.23 0.27
C PHE A 6 5.06 -12.50 0.53
N LYS A 7 5.78 -12.91 -0.52
CA LYS A 7 7.19 -13.26 -0.41
C LYS A 7 8.03 -12.60 -1.50
N VAL A 8 9.12 -12.00 -1.09
CA VAL A 8 10.12 -11.37 -1.96
C VAL A 8 11.47 -12.02 -1.69
N VAL A 9 12.12 -12.52 -2.74
CA VAL A 9 13.41 -13.23 -2.63
C VAL A 9 14.42 -12.62 -3.59
N ASP A 10 15.51 -12.09 -3.04
CA ASP A 10 16.69 -11.55 -3.75
C ASP A 10 16.32 -10.55 -4.86
N LEU A 11 15.31 -9.71 -4.59
CA LEU A 11 14.75 -8.79 -5.57
C LEU A 11 15.71 -7.66 -5.91
N THR A 12 16.04 -7.53 -7.18
CA THR A 12 16.79 -6.41 -7.74
C THR A 12 15.92 -5.67 -8.75
N ILE A 13 15.72 -4.38 -8.53
CA ILE A 13 14.85 -3.52 -9.33
C ILE A 13 15.60 -2.34 -9.92
N GLY A 14 15.16 -1.90 -11.10
CA GLY A 14 15.76 -0.80 -11.82
C GLY A 14 15.44 -0.87 -13.31
N TRP A 15 16.00 0.06 -14.08
CA TRP A 15 15.82 0.13 -15.54
C TRP A 15 17.16 0.10 -16.25
N ALA A 16 17.29 -0.75 -17.26
CA ALA A 16 18.53 -0.94 -18.03
C ALA A 16 19.74 -1.13 -17.09
N GLU A 17 20.70 -0.21 -17.11
CA GLU A 17 21.91 -0.28 -16.29
C GLU A 17 21.76 0.39 -14.89
N THR A 18 20.59 1.02 -14.62
CA THR A 18 20.38 1.75 -13.38
C THR A 18 19.66 0.88 -12.35
N VAL A 19 20.39 0.35 -11.37
CA VAL A 19 19.81 -0.35 -10.22
C VAL A 19 19.29 0.67 -9.20
N VAL A 20 18.02 0.51 -8.78
CA VAL A 20 17.35 1.33 -7.75
C VAL A 20 17.45 0.67 -6.39
N GLN A 21 17.16 -0.62 -6.30
CA GLN A 21 17.34 -1.45 -5.11
C GLN A 21 17.86 -2.82 -5.53
N LYS A 22 18.66 -3.47 -4.66
CA LYS A 22 19.27 -4.78 -4.94
C LYS A 22 19.15 -5.74 -3.75
N GLY A 23 18.95 -7.02 -4.07
CA GLY A 23 18.99 -8.10 -3.09
C GLY A 23 17.92 -8.00 -2.00
N ALA A 24 16.79 -7.35 -2.27
CA ALA A 24 15.73 -7.21 -1.29
C ALA A 24 15.04 -8.57 -1.05
N THR A 25 15.03 -9.03 0.22
CA THR A 25 14.36 -10.26 0.62
C THR A 25 13.54 -9.98 1.86
N PHE A 26 12.23 -10.23 1.82
CA PHE A 26 11.33 -10.06 2.96
C PHE A 26 10.02 -10.80 2.73
N ASP A 27 9.34 -11.11 3.83
CA ASP A 27 8.05 -11.77 3.84
C ASP A 27 7.02 -10.90 4.55
N ILE A 28 5.74 -11.04 4.17
CA ILE A 28 4.61 -10.33 4.77
C ILE A 28 3.59 -11.37 5.21
N GLU A 29 3.30 -11.39 6.49
CA GLU A 29 2.34 -12.29 7.10
C GLU A 29 0.91 -11.90 6.74
N ARG A 30 0.04 -12.90 6.56
CA ARG A 30 -1.39 -12.70 6.33
C ARG A 30 -2.03 -11.95 7.51
N GLY A 31 -2.90 -10.98 7.22
CA GLY A 31 -3.56 -10.15 8.23
C GLY A 31 -2.65 -9.15 8.93
N SER A 32 -1.44 -8.89 8.41
CA SER A 32 -0.54 -7.89 8.95
C SER A 32 -0.64 -6.55 8.21
N ILE A 33 -0.22 -5.46 8.88
CA ILE A 33 0.05 -4.17 8.25
C ILE A 33 1.56 -3.98 8.19
N PHE A 34 2.10 -4.04 6.98
CA PHE A 34 3.53 -3.97 6.69
C PHE A 34 3.88 -2.63 6.04
N ALA A 35 4.92 -1.95 6.55
CA ALA A 35 5.34 -0.66 6.01
C ALA A 35 6.64 -0.76 5.19
N ILE A 36 6.69 -0.07 4.05
CA ILE A 36 7.90 0.16 3.26
C ILE A 36 8.31 1.61 3.44
N LEU A 37 9.43 1.82 4.11
CA LEU A 37 9.93 3.11 4.60
C LEU A 37 11.18 3.54 3.84
N GLY A 38 11.56 4.80 4.01
CA GLY A 38 12.81 5.35 3.52
C GLY A 38 12.67 6.80 3.06
N SER A 39 13.79 7.47 2.88
CA SER A 39 13.88 8.87 2.45
C SER A 39 13.29 9.08 1.06
N SER A 40 13.01 10.35 0.71
CA SER A 40 12.54 10.67 -0.65
C SER A 40 13.56 10.23 -1.70
N GLY A 41 13.06 9.61 -2.78
CA GLY A 41 13.90 9.13 -3.88
C GLY A 41 14.68 7.84 -3.60
N CYS A 42 14.48 7.13 -2.47
CA CYS A 42 15.11 5.82 -2.23
C CYS A 42 14.49 4.66 -3.03
N GLY A 43 13.41 4.90 -3.78
CA GLY A 43 12.80 3.88 -4.64
C GLY A 43 11.55 3.21 -4.09
N LYS A 44 10.85 3.76 -3.08
CA LYS A 44 9.62 3.17 -2.50
C LYS A 44 8.51 2.94 -3.54
N SER A 45 8.09 3.99 -4.25
CA SER A 45 7.05 3.87 -5.28
C SER A 45 7.51 3.04 -6.47
N THR A 46 8.83 3.04 -6.76
CA THR A 46 9.42 2.12 -7.73
C THR A 46 9.27 0.68 -7.25
N MET A 47 9.67 0.39 -6.01
CA MET A 47 9.50 -0.94 -5.40
C MET A 47 8.05 -1.39 -5.52
N LEU A 48 7.10 -0.53 -5.16
CA LEU A 48 5.67 -0.85 -5.27
C LEU A 48 5.28 -1.29 -6.69
N ARG A 49 5.74 -0.61 -7.74
CA ARG A 49 5.44 -0.97 -9.14
C ARG A 49 5.88 -2.40 -9.48
N TYR A 50 7.03 -2.83 -8.96
CA TYR A 50 7.51 -4.20 -9.11
C TYR A 50 6.69 -5.19 -8.28
N LEU A 51 6.36 -4.83 -7.03
CA LEU A 51 5.59 -5.70 -6.13
C LEU A 51 4.19 -6.00 -6.67
N VAL A 52 3.58 -5.05 -7.39
CA VAL A 52 2.26 -5.21 -8.04
C VAL A 52 2.36 -5.72 -9.48
N GLY A 53 3.55 -6.08 -9.97
CA GLY A 53 3.75 -6.68 -11.29
C GLY A 53 3.60 -5.72 -12.48
N LEU A 54 3.65 -4.40 -12.27
CA LEU A 54 3.66 -3.41 -13.36
C LEU A 54 5.01 -3.35 -14.08
N GLU A 55 6.07 -3.82 -13.43
CA GLU A 55 7.43 -3.89 -13.97
C GLU A 55 8.01 -5.28 -13.71
N THR A 56 8.90 -5.74 -14.59
CA THR A 56 9.59 -7.03 -14.44
C THR A 56 10.91 -6.83 -13.70
N PRO A 57 11.17 -7.55 -12.58
CA PRO A 57 12.43 -7.47 -11.85
C PRO A 57 13.65 -7.79 -12.73
N LEU A 58 14.77 -7.11 -12.44
CA LEU A 58 16.08 -7.45 -13.06
C LEU A 58 16.60 -8.78 -12.52
N HIS A 59 16.32 -9.10 -11.26
CA HIS A 59 16.66 -10.36 -10.60
C HIS A 59 15.71 -10.64 -9.43
N GLY A 60 15.63 -11.91 -9.02
CA GLY A 60 14.81 -12.34 -7.90
C GLY A 60 13.36 -12.65 -8.26
N SER A 61 12.54 -12.86 -7.24
CA SER A 61 11.14 -13.24 -7.44
C SER A 61 10.22 -12.60 -6.42
N ILE A 62 8.95 -12.46 -6.82
CA ILE A 62 7.85 -11.97 -6.00
C ILE A 62 6.71 -12.96 -6.13
N THR A 63 6.14 -13.39 -5.01
CA THR A 63 4.95 -14.25 -5.01
C THR A 63 3.92 -13.75 -4.00
N ILE A 64 2.65 -13.89 -4.37
CA ILE A 64 1.48 -13.64 -3.54
C ILE A 64 0.71 -14.95 -3.47
N ASP A 65 0.59 -15.51 -2.27
CA ASP A 65 -0.03 -16.84 -2.07
C ASP A 65 0.57 -17.92 -3.00
N GLY A 66 1.91 -17.87 -3.17
CA GLY A 66 2.67 -18.77 -4.04
C GLY A 66 2.62 -18.46 -5.54
N LEU A 67 1.82 -17.49 -5.99
CA LEU A 67 1.66 -17.10 -7.40
C LEU A 67 2.41 -15.79 -7.72
N PRO A 68 3.01 -15.63 -8.91
CA PRO A 68 3.51 -14.34 -9.35
C PRO A 68 2.41 -13.27 -9.38
N PRO A 69 2.70 -11.98 -9.10
CA PRO A 69 1.70 -10.90 -9.08
C PRO A 69 0.89 -10.75 -10.37
N THR A 70 1.49 -11.16 -11.51
CA THR A 70 0.88 -11.10 -12.85
C THR A 70 -0.03 -12.29 -13.15
N GLN A 71 -0.06 -13.32 -12.30
CA GLN A 71 -0.85 -14.54 -12.48
C GLN A 71 -2.05 -14.55 -11.52
N GLY A 72 -2.98 -13.61 -11.73
CA GLY A 72 -4.26 -13.64 -11.01
C GLY A 72 -5.09 -14.88 -11.37
N VAL A 73 -5.87 -15.38 -10.43
CA VAL A 73 -6.92 -16.35 -10.72
C VAL A 73 -8.00 -15.63 -11.54
N PRO A 74 -8.48 -16.21 -12.66
CA PRO A 74 -9.56 -15.60 -13.44
C PRO A 74 -10.74 -15.16 -12.56
N GLY A 75 -11.09 -13.86 -12.61
CA GLY A 75 -12.17 -13.28 -11.82
C GLY A 75 -11.83 -12.92 -10.38
N ARG A 76 -10.61 -13.19 -9.87
CA ARG A 76 -10.17 -12.82 -8.52
C ARG A 76 -8.74 -12.27 -8.55
N PRO A 77 -8.55 -10.96 -8.40
CA PRO A 77 -7.21 -10.40 -8.31
C PRO A 77 -6.55 -10.83 -6.99
N LEU A 78 -5.23 -11.04 -7.02
CA LEU A 78 -4.44 -11.38 -5.82
C LEU A 78 -4.33 -10.21 -4.84
N PHE A 79 -4.53 -8.99 -5.32
CA PHE A 79 -4.38 -7.75 -4.53
C PHE A 79 -5.21 -6.60 -5.10
N GLY A 80 -5.43 -5.58 -4.28
CA GLY A 80 -5.91 -4.28 -4.70
C GLY A 80 -4.85 -3.20 -4.52
N VAL A 81 -4.93 -2.09 -5.26
CA VAL A 81 -3.99 -0.97 -5.16
C VAL A 81 -4.70 0.35 -5.04
N MET A 82 -4.28 1.17 -4.07
CA MET A 82 -4.58 2.59 -4.00
C MET A 82 -3.29 3.37 -4.24
N PHE A 83 -3.21 4.08 -5.36
CA PHE A 83 -2.10 4.98 -5.67
C PHE A 83 -2.24 6.34 -4.97
N GLN A 84 -1.15 7.09 -4.86
CA GLN A 84 -0.97 8.29 -4.04
C GLN A 84 -2.12 9.32 -4.09
N SER A 85 -2.73 9.57 -5.25
CA SER A 85 -3.84 10.52 -5.40
C SER A 85 -5.23 9.88 -5.23
N GLY A 86 -5.32 8.61 -4.77
CA GLY A 86 -6.52 7.80 -4.85
C GLY A 86 -6.82 7.32 -6.27
N ALA A 87 -6.26 7.98 -7.28
CA ALA A 87 -6.35 7.70 -8.71
C ALA A 87 -7.79 7.46 -9.22
N LEU A 88 -8.76 8.21 -8.66
CA LEU A 88 -10.13 8.16 -9.15
C LEU A 88 -10.20 8.79 -10.53
N LEU A 89 -11.00 8.20 -11.42
CA LEU A 89 -11.31 8.78 -12.73
C LEU A 89 -12.28 9.93 -12.54
N GLY A 90 -11.83 11.15 -12.85
CA GLY A 90 -12.59 12.38 -12.65
C GLY A 90 -13.87 12.51 -13.50
N SER A 91 -14.01 11.68 -14.54
CA SER A 91 -15.19 11.60 -15.41
C SER A 91 -16.26 10.62 -14.93
N LEU A 92 -16.01 9.91 -13.85
CA LEU A 92 -16.92 8.93 -13.25
C LEU A 92 -17.30 9.35 -11.84
N THR A 93 -18.51 9.00 -11.41
CA THR A 93 -18.93 9.16 -10.02
C THR A 93 -18.09 8.27 -9.09
N VAL A 94 -18.19 8.47 -7.78
CA VAL A 94 -17.55 7.63 -6.77
C VAL A 94 -18.00 6.18 -6.89
N GLY A 95 -19.31 5.96 -7.02
CA GLY A 95 -19.86 4.62 -7.21
C GLY A 95 -19.37 3.96 -8.49
N GLU A 96 -19.32 4.68 -9.59
CA GLU A 96 -18.78 4.17 -10.85
C GLU A 96 -17.29 3.83 -10.76
N ASN A 97 -16.49 4.63 -10.04
CA ASN A 97 -15.10 4.33 -9.76
C ASN A 97 -14.93 3.01 -8.99
N VAL A 98 -15.74 2.79 -7.95
CA VAL A 98 -15.70 1.54 -7.18
C VAL A 98 -16.22 0.35 -8.00
N ALA A 99 -17.17 0.57 -8.91
CA ALA A 99 -17.71 -0.45 -9.81
C ALA A 99 -16.73 -0.91 -10.89
N LEU A 100 -15.72 -0.09 -11.26
CA LEU A 100 -14.80 -0.39 -12.37
C LEU A 100 -14.19 -1.79 -12.33
N PRO A 101 -13.52 -2.21 -11.23
CA PRO A 101 -12.94 -3.55 -11.17
C PRO A 101 -14.00 -4.65 -11.24
N LEU A 102 -15.18 -4.44 -10.67
CA LEU A 102 -16.29 -5.40 -10.73
C LEU A 102 -16.80 -5.57 -12.16
N ARG A 103 -16.99 -4.49 -12.90
CA ARG A 103 -17.42 -4.52 -14.31
C ARG A 103 -16.38 -5.21 -15.21
N ALA A 104 -15.08 -5.00 -14.90
CA ALA A 104 -14.01 -5.54 -15.73
C ALA A 104 -13.73 -7.05 -15.48
N TRP A 105 -13.94 -7.54 -14.26
CA TRP A 105 -13.39 -8.84 -13.85
C TRP A 105 -14.38 -9.82 -13.23
N SER A 106 -15.60 -9.38 -12.80
CA SER A 106 -16.50 -10.30 -12.07
C SER A 106 -17.55 -11.01 -12.91
N GLY A 107 -17.94 -10.46 -14.06
CA GLY A 107 -19.07 -10.98 -14.85
C GLY A 107 -20.43 -10.85 -14.14
N LEU A 108 -20.53 -10.12 -13.03
CA LEU A 108 -21.76 -9.94 -12.26
C LEU A 108 -22.77 -9.02 -12.99
N PRO A 109 -24.07 -9.20 -12.79
CA PRO A 109 -25.10 -8.30 -13.30
C PRO A 109 -25.05 -6.94 -12.58
N ALA A 110 -25.59 -5.89 -13.21
CA ALA A 110 -25.47 -4.51 -12.75
C ALA A 110 -26.06 -4.26 -11.35
N ASP A 111 -27.17 -4.89 -11.02
CA ASP A 111 -27.82 -4.83 -9.69
C ASP A 111 -26.96 -5.44 -8.58
N ALA A 112 -26.31 -6.55 -8.83
CA ALA A 112 -25.37 -7.16 -7.90
C ALA A 112 -24.13 -6.26 -7.70
N ILE A 113 -23.59 -5.67 -8.78
CA ILE A 113 -22.49 -4.70 -8.71
C ILE A 113 -22.91 -3.50 -7.85
N GLY A 114 -24.10 -2.93 -8.05
CA GLY A 114 -24.62 -1.83 -7.25
C GLY A 114 -24.68 -2.16 -5.76
N GLY A 115 -25.13 -3.35 -5.40
CA GLY A 115 -25.15 -3.82 -4.02
C GLY A 115 -23.75 -3.92 -3.39
N ILE A 116 -22.78 -4.42 -4.13
CA ILE A 116 -21.37 -4.51 -3.68
C ILE A 116 -20.79 -3.09 -3.50
N VAL A 117 -21.00 -2.20 -4.47
CA VAL A 117 -20.53 -0.81 -4.41
C VAL A 117 -21.05 -0.12 -3.16
N ALA A 118 -22.36 -0.19 -2.92
CA ALA A 118 -22.98 0.40 -1.73
C ALA A 118 -22.39 -0.17 -0.43
N ALA A 119 -22.11 -1.49 -0.38
CA ALA A 119 -21.47 -2.13 0.77
C ALA A 119 -20.03 -1.63 0.97
N LYS A 120 -19.21 -1.54 -0.09
CA LYS A 120 -17.83 -1.06 0.00
C LYS A 120 -17.76 0.42 0.41
N LEU A 121 -18.64 1.26 -0.13
CA LEU A 121 -18.73 2.67 0.27
C LEU A 121 -19.15 2.84 1.74
N ARG A 122 -20.01 1.96 2.25
CA ARG A 122 -20.38 1.95 3.67
C ARG A 122 -19.20 1.61 4.56
N LEU A 123 -18.38 0.61 4.19
CA LEU A 123 -17.19 0.20 4.94
C LEU A 123 -16.18 1.35 5.12
N VAL A 124 -16.09 2.27 4.14
CA VAL A 124 -15.18 3.41 4.20
C VAL A 124 -15.87 4.72 4.63
N GLY A 125 -17.13 4.65 5.12
CA GLY A 125 -17.87 5.82 5.59
C GLY A 125 -18.36 6.78 4.49
N LEU A 126 -18.52 6.30 3.25
CA LEU A 126 -18.93 7.10 2.09
C LEU A 126 -20.31 6.74 1.53
N GLN A 127 -21.21 6.19 2.35
CA GLN A 127 -22.54 5.71 1.92
C GLN A 127 -23.46 6.80 1.29
N ARG A 128 -23.12 8.09 1.45
CA ARG A 128 -23.87 9.22 0.87
C ARG A 128 -23.12 9.92 -0.28
N ALA A 129 -22.03 9.33 -0.76
CA ALA A 129 -21.17 9.94 -1.76
C ALA A 129 -21.16 9.18 -3.09
N GLU A 130 -22.02 8.17 -3.26
CA GLU A 130 -22.03 7.29 -4.43
C GLU A 130 -22.19 8.06 -5.76
N ASP A 131 -23.11 9.02 -5.81
CA ASP A 131 -23.41 9.81 -6.98
C ASP A 131 -22.54 11.06 -7.14
N ARG A 132 -21.65 11.36 -6.19
CA ARG A 132 -20.74 12.51 -6.27
C ARG A 132 -19.61 12.27 -7.25
N MET A 133 -19.16 13.36 -7.87
CA MET A 133 -17.93 13.36 -8.66
C MET A 133 -16.69 13.45 -7.74
N PRO A 134 -15.53 12.92 -8.13
CA PRO A 134 -14.28 13.06 -7.37
C PRO A 134 -13.93 14.52 -7.03
N SER A 135 -14.26 15.48 -7.88
CA SER A 135 -14.04 16.92 -7.65
C SER A 135 -14.88 17.52 -6.52
N GLU A 136 -15.92 16.82 -6.07
CA GLU A 136 -16.81 17.24 -4.98
C GLU A 136 -16.41 16.63 -3.62
N LEU A 137 -15.33 15.85 -3.59
CA LEU A 137 -14.83 15.17 -2.41
C LEU A 137 -13.69 15.95 -1.75
N SER A 138 -13.60 15.84 -0.41
CA SER A 138 -12.37 16.21 0.30
C SER A 138 -11.23 15.23 -0.04
N GLY A 139 -9.99 15.62 0.24
CA GLY A 139 -8.83 14.74 0.05
C GLY A 139 -8.97 13.40 0.77
N GLY A 140 -9.43 13.41 2.02
CA GLY A 140 -9.68 12.19 2.80
C GLY A 140 -10.79 11.32 2.19
N MET A 141 -11.88 11.92 1.69
CA MET A 141 -12.92 11.17 0.99
C MET A 141 -12.40 10.54 -0.31
N CYS A 142 -11.55 11.23 -1.07
CA CYS A 142 -10.92 10.65 -2.26
C CYS A 142 -10.07 9.42 -1.93
N LYS A 143 -9.29 9.47 -0.82
CA LYS A 143 -8.47 8.35 -0.35
C LYS A 143 -9.34 7.16 0.07
N ARG A 144 -10.40 7.40 0.85
CA ARG A 144 -11.37 6.38 1.27
C ARG A 144 -12.07 5.73 0.08
N ALA A 145 -12.47 6.50 -0.94
CA ALA A 145 -13.03 5.97 -2.18
C ALA A 145 -12.02 5.13 -2.97
N GLY A 146 -10.74 5.54 -2.98
CA GLY A 146 -9.64 4.75 -3.55
C GLY A 146 -9.46 3.40 -2.88
N ILE A 147 -9.56 3.33 -1.54
CA ILE A 147 -9.55 2.09 -0.77
C ILE A 147 -10.78 1.24 -1.10
N ALA A 148 -11.99 1.83 -1.14
CA ALA A 148 -13.21 1.11 -1.51
C ALA A 148 -13.10 0.45 -2.89
N ARG A 149 -12.54 1.15 -3.88
CA ARG A 149 -12.26 0.61 -5.21
C ARG A 149 -11.24 -0.52 -5.17
N ALA A 150 -10.15 -0.37 -4.41
CA ALA A 150 -9.13 -1.39 -4.26
C ALA A 150 -9.67 -2.67 -3.63
N MET A 151 -10.66 -2.56 -2.74
CA MET A 151 -11.34 -3.69 -2.08
C MET A 151 -12.52 -4.28 -2.87
N ALA A 152 -12.90 -3.72 -4.01
CA ALA A 152 -14.15 -4.06 -4.69
C ALA A 152 -14.27 -5.56 -5.03
N LEU A 153 -13.15 -6.19 -5.44
CA LEU A 153 -13.07 -7.61 -5.78
C LEU A 153 -12.64 -8.51 -4.59
N GLU A 154 -12.68 -7.99 -3.37
CA GLU A 154 -12.37 -8.74 -2.14
C GLU A 154 -11.00 -9.43 -2.11
N PRO A 155 -9.91 -8.73 -2.48
CA PRO A 155 -8.58 -9.29 -2.35
C PRO A 155 -8.15 -9.41 -0.88
N ASP A 156 -7.29 -10.39 -0.57
CA ASP A 156 -6.73 -10.55 0.78
C ASP A 156 -5.60 -9.53 1.09
N LEU A 157 -5.08 -8.85 0.06
CA LEU A 157 -3.93 -7.95 0.12
C LEU A 157 -4.24 -6.60 -0.52
N LEU A 158 -3.93 -5.51 0.17
CA LEU A 158 -4.03 -4.14 -0.34
C LEU A 158 -2.67 -3.43 -0.29
N PHE A 159 -2.29 -2.81 -1.40
CA PHE A 159 -1.17 -1.89 -1.47
C PHE A 159 -1.68 -0.46 -1.40
N LEU A 160 -1.10 0.34 -0.49
CA LEU A 160 -1.42 1.76 -0.32
C LEU A 160 -0.16 2.59 -0.52
N ASP A 161 -0.15 3.44 -1.56
CA ASP A 161 0.98 4.34 -1.85
C ASP A 161 0.69 5.72 -1.28
N GLU A 162 1.44 6.12 -0.23
CA GLU A 162 1.33 7.41 0.47
C GLU A 162 -0.13 7.77 0.83
N PRO A 163 -0.82 6.91 1.62
CA PRO A 163 -2.25 7.08 1.89
C PRO A 163 -2.59 8.42 2.57
N SER A 164 -1.80 8.87 3.55
CA SER A 164 -2.01 10.12 4.30
C SER A 164 -1.47 11.37 3.59
N ALA A 165 -0.74 11.21 2.47
CA ALA A 165 -0.12 12.35 1.79
C ALA A 165 -1.14 13.39 1.34
N GLY A 166 -0.92 14.67 1.75
CA GLY A 166 -1.77 15.80 1.38
C GLY A 166 -3.06 15.92 2.20
N LEU A 167 -3.23 15.11 3.24
CA LEU A 167 -4.33 15.23 4.20
C LEU A 167 -3.97 16.19 5.34
N ASP A 168 -4.98 16.81 5.92
CA ASP A 168 -4.85 17.47 7.21
C ASP A 168 -4.66 16.42 8.33
N PRO A 169 -4.13 16.79 9.50
CA PRO A 169 -3.82 15.83 10.57
C PRO A 169 -5.01 15.01 11.06
N VAL A 170 -6.20 15.59 11.09
CA VAL A 170 -7.42 14.88 11.54
C VAL A 170 -7.81 13.83 10.51
N SER A 171 -7.88 14.20 9.24
CA SER A 171 -8.19 13.28 8.14
C SER A 171 -7.15 12.15 8.01
N ALA A 172 -5.88 12.41 8.31
CA ALA A 172 -4.84 11.38 8.34
C ALA A 172 -5.08 10.36 9.46
N VAL A 173 -5.38 10.82 10.68
CA VAL A 173 -5.72 9.97 11.82
C VAL A 173 -6.95 9.11 11.54
N GLU A 174 -8.01 9.69 10.97
CA GLU A 174 -9.22 8.95 10.59
C GLU A 174 -8.96 7.89 9.51
N LEU A 175 -8.02 8.16 8.57
CA LEU A 175 -7.65 7.18 7.56
C LEU A 175 -6.86 6.02 8.16
N ASP A 176 -5.96 6.29 9.11
CA ASP A 176 -5.25 5.27 9.86
C ASP A 176 -6.20 4.37 10.65
N GLU A 177 -7.22 4.95 11.30
CA GLU A 177 -8.26 4.19 12.01
C GLU A 177 -9.03 3.29 11.05
N LEU A 178 -9.42 3.81 9.89
CA LEU A 178 -10.05 3.00 8.86
C LEU A 178 -9.17 1.80 8.43
N ILE A 179 -7.87 2.00 8.24
CA ILE A 179 -6.93 0.92 7.87
C ILE A 179 -6.89 -0.14 8.98
N LEU A 180 -6.81 0.28 10.25
CA LEU A 180 -6.84 -0.63 11.41
C LEU A 180 -8.16 -1.40 11.48
N ASP A 181 -9.29 -0.73 11.36
CA ASP A 181 -10.62 -1.34 11.39
C ASP A 181 -10.78 -2.40 10.28
N LEU A 182 -10.37 -2.07 9.05
CA LEU A 182 -10.42 -3.00 7.94
C LEU A 182 -9.48 -4.21 8.14
N ASN A 183 -8.31 -3.99 8.72
CA ASN A 183 -7.38 -5.08 9.07
C ASN A 183 -7.99 -5.99 10.15
N GLU A 184 -8.51 -5.42 11.25
CA GLU A 184 -9.03 -6.19 12.39
C GLU A 184 -10.34 -6.92 12.06
N GLN A 185 -11.28 -6.24 11.36
CA GLN A 185 -12.62 -6.78 11.11
C GLN A 185 -12.68 -7.73 9.92
N LEU A 186 -11.88 -7.48 8.88
CA LEU A 186 -11.90 -8.25 7.64
C LEU A 186 -10.66 -9.13 7.46
N GLY A 187 -9.67 -9.05 8.32
CA GLY A 187 -8.41 -9.80 8.21
C GLY A 187 -7.56 -9.38 7.01
N LEU A 188 -7.79 -8.19 6.44
CA LEU A 188 -7.06 -7.69 5.27
C LEU A 188 -5.58 -7.47 5.60
N THR A 189 -4.72 -7.88 4.70
CA THR A 189 -3.29 -7.57 4.75
C THR A 189 -3.02 -6.25 4.05
N PHE A 190 -2.20 -5.39 4.64
CA PHE A 190 -1.82 -4.11 4.04
C PHE A 190 -0.32 -4.00 3.83
N VAL A 191 0.07 -3.48 2.67
CA VAL A 191 1.43 -3.01 2.38
C VAL A 191 1.34 -1.50 2.17
N VAL A 192 1.87 -0.75 3.13
CA VAL A 192 1.79 0.72 3.13
C VAL A 192 3.15 1.31 2.79
N VAL A 193 3.23 2.03 1.69
CA VAL A 193 4.39 2.83 1.34
C VAL A 193 4.17 4.24 1.86
N THR A 194 4.99 4.69 2.81
CA THR A 194 4.84 6.03 3.40
C THR A 194 6.12 6.54 4.05
N HIS A 195 6.20 7.84 4.29
CA HIS A 195 7.22 8.50 5.10
C HIS A 195 6.61 9.20 6.34
N ASP A 196 5.31 9.06 6.55
CA ASP A 196 4.60 9.61 7.72
C ASP A 196 4.83 8.75 8.95
N LEU A 197 5.69 9.23 9.87
CA LEU A 197 6.07 8.49 11.06
C LEU A 197 4.92 8.30 12.05
N GLU A 198 3.99 9.25 12.14
CA GLU A 198 2.87 9.13 13.07
C GLU A 198 1.95 7.99 12.65
N SER A 199 1.61 7.94 11.37
CA SER A 199 0.88 6.83 10.77
C SER A 199 1.62 5.50 10.96
N ILE A 200 2.93 5.45 10.60
CA ILE A 200 3.76 4.24 10.73
C ILE A 200 3.71 3.67 12.15
N PHE A 201 3.93 4.51 13.16
CA PHE A 201 3.91 4.08 14.56
C PHE A 201 2.51 3.66 15.03
N LYS A 202 1.46 4.21 14.45
CA LYS A 202 0.08 3.88 14.80
C LYS A 202 -0.34 2.53 14.22
N ILE A 203 -0.13 2.32 12.92
CA ILE A 203 -0.75 1.21 12.20
C ILE A 203 0.17 0.00 11.98
N SER A 204 1.50 0.18 11.90
CA SER A 204 2.42 -0.90 11.50
C SER A 204 3.16 -1.52 12.67
N LYS A 205 3.28 -2.85 12.65
CA LYS A 205 4.12 -3.64 13.58
C LYS A 205 5.32 -4.27 12.88
N SER A 206 5.43 -4.14 11.58
CA SER A 206 6.53 -4.70 10.79
C SER A 206 6.84 -3.79 9.61
N CYS A 207 8.11 -3.54 9.37
CA CYS A 207 8.55 -2.70 8.26
C CYS A 207 9.91 -3.11 7.70
N ILE A 208 10.18 -2.60 6.50
CA ILE A 208 11.53 -2.49 5.95
C ILE A 208 11.84 -1.02 5.66
N MET A 209 13.12 -0.66 5.80
CA MET A 209 13.61 0.67 5.41
C MET A 209 14.59 0.55 4.26
N LEU A 210 14.24 1.20 3.14
CA LEU A 210 15.07 1.30 1.94
C LEU A 210 16.04 2.48 2.06
N ASP A 211 17.23 2.29 1.57
CA ASP A 211 18.24 3.34 1.51
C ASP A 211 18.66 3.66 0.06
N ARG A 212 18.85 4.93 -0.23
CA ARG A 212 19.21 5.42 -1.56
C ARG A 212 20.68 5.15 -1.91
N GLU A 213 21.58 5.29 -0.92
CA GLU A 213 23.02 5.18 -1.15
C GLU A 213 23.48 3.74 -1.33
N THR A 214 23.08 2.87 -0.38
CA THR A 214 23.42 1.44 -0.46
C THR A 214 22.54 0.67 -1.42
N LYS A 215 21.41 1.29 -1.85
CA LYS A 215 20.40 0.65 -2.71
C LYS A 215 19.95 -0.70 -2.16
N SER A 216 19.68 -0.76 -0.86
CA SER A 216 19.34 -1.99 -0.15
C SER A 216 18.44 -1.72 1.05
N ILE A 217 17.90 -2.78 1.63
CA ILE A 217 17.20 -2.71 2.92
C ILE A 217 18.25 -2.51 4.01
N ILE A 218 18.15 -1.43 4.79
CA ILE A 218 19.06 -1.10 5.90
C ILE A 218 18.48 -1.37 7.28
N ALA A 219 17.17 -1.55 7.39
CA ALA A 219 16.51 -1.94 8.64
C ALA A 219 15.29 -2.80 8.37
N ARG A 220 14.94 -3.67 9.32
CA ARG A 220 13.77 -4.54 9.29
C ARG A 220 13.29 -4.80 10.70
N GLY A 221 11.99 -4.77 10.94
CA GLY A 221 11.37 -5.09 12.22
C GLY A 221 10.23 -4.17 12.61
N ASP A 222 9.87 -4.14 13.88
CA ASP A 222 8.87 -3.19 14.41
C ASP A 222 9.44 -1.77 14.38
N PRO A 223 8.72 -0.80 13.76
CA PRO A 223 9.19 0.59 13.68
C PRO A 223 9.52 1.22 15.03
N ARG A 224 8.76 0.88 16.09
CA ARG A 224 8.98 1.40 17.44
C ARG A 224 10.29 0.87 18.02
N VAL A 225 10.56 -0.44 17.86
CA VAL A 225 11.81 -1.06 18.29
C VAL A 225 12.97 -0.47 17.49
N LEU A 226 12.84 -0.33 16.18
CA LEU A 226 13.89 0.23 15.33
C LEU A 226 14.23 1.69 15.71
N ARG A 227 13.25 2.50 16.05
CA ARG A 227 13.48 3.87 16.54
C ARG A 227 14.37 3.90 17.78
N ASP A 228 14.11 2.99 18.72
CA ASP A 228 14.72 3.03 20.06
C ASP A 228 16.05 2.27 20.12
N THR A 229 16.26 1.25 19.28
CA THR A 229 17.40 0.32 19.40
C THR A 229 18.33 0.29 18.20
N ASN A 230 17.95 0.81 17.04
CA ASN A 230 18.78 0.69 15.84
C ASN A 230 19.95 1.66 15.90
N THR A 231 21.17 1.15 15.66
CA THR A 231 22.43 1.91 15.75
C THR A 231 22.86 2.56 14.42
N ASP A 232 22.22 2.23 13.29
CA ASP A 232 22.53 2.88 12.01
C ASP A 232 22.08 4.35 12.07
N PRO A 233 23.00 5.32 11.89
CA PRO A 233 22.66 6.75 11.96
C PRO A 233 21.54 7.18 10.98
N ARG A 234 21.43 6.51 9.83
CA ARG A 234 20.38 6.80 8.83
C ARG A 234 19.01 6.39 9.32
N VAL A 235 18.92 5.21 9.94
CA VAL A 235 17.69 4.68 10.55
C VAL A 235 17.28 5.57 11.71
N HIS A 236 18.23 5.88 12.61
CA HIS A 236 18.01 6.77 13.75
C HIS A 236 17.53 8.16 13.30
N SER A 237 18.22 8.78 12.32
CA SER A 237 17.82 10.08 11.76
C SER A 237 16.43 10.08 11.17
N PHE A 238 16.06 9.02 10.45
CA PHE A 238 14.73 8.88 9.86
C PHE A 238 13.64 8.86 10.93
N PHE A 239 13.74 7.97 11.90
CA PHE A 239 12.71 7.81 12.93
C PHE A 239 12.64 8.95 13.95
N ASN A 240 13.74 9.68 14.17
CA ASN A 240 13.80 10.80 15.12
C ASN A 240 13.72 12.17 14.44
N ARG A 241 13.50 12.23 13.13
CA ARG A 241 13.41 13.49 12.34
C ARG A 241 14.63 14.41 12.56
N THR A 242 15.82 13.82 12.73
CA THR A 242 17.06 14.56 12.90
C THR A 242 17.81 14.67 11.57
N PRO A 243 18.51 15.78 11.30
CA PRO A 243 19.35 15.90 10.12
C PRO A 243 20.40 14.78 10.08
N GLN A 244 20.63 14.20 8.91
CA GLN A 244 21.75 13.26 8.75
C GLN A 244 23.06 14.03 8.94
N PRO A 245 24.06 13.46 9.65
CA PRO A 245 25.36 14.09 9.76
C PRO A 245 25.94 14.26 8.35
N VAL A 246 26.32 15.52 8.02
CA VAL A 246 27.01 15.83 6.77
C VAL A 246 28.30 15.04 6.75
N ARG A 247 28.44 14.12 5.80
CA ARG A 247 29.73 13.43 5.60
C ARG A 247 30.73 14.48 5.08
N SER A 248 31.75 14.76 5.87
CA SER A 248 32.95 15.50 5.49
C SER A 248 33.78 14.68 4.48
#